data_f4feea2a6cbbfb97b27ce7137a118502
#
_entry.id   f4feea2a6cbbfb97b27ce7137a118502
#
_cell.length_a   1.000
_cell.length_b   1.000
_cell.length_c   1.000
_cell.angle_alpha   90.00
_cell.angle_beta   90.00
_cell.angle_gamma   90.00
#
_symmetry.space_group_name_H-M   'P 1'
#
loop_
_entity.id
_entity.type
_entity.pdbx_description
1 polymer ?
#
loop_
_entity_poly.entity_id
_entity_poly.type
_entity_poly.pdbx_seq_one_letter_code
_entity_poly.pdbx_strand_id
1 'polypeptide(L)'
;MLINVPASNLVAALDDALQAIEDSGDTLKGCVNLSLFTSVKIQSNELKKVVDEVNKISHKVFGEEKDLIGRVYEYFLKSFAVNATKEEGEFYTPHDIVELIAAFIEPFDGTLYDPCCGSGGMFIQCAKYVEAKQGDITTVNVFGQEKEDSTFRLAKMNLAMRGISHHLGDGPISTFDKDQHAGLVFDYIMANPPFNLKHWFTKDVTQQGVNWADYGTPPESNANYAWILHMLSKLKADKGIAGFLLANGALGDEDTVAIRQELIENDKVEAIIVLPRELFYTTDISVTLWILNQNKRGGMHHGRQLRDHRGEILFMDLRSWTENPVKGEQKKKVELKADQVKRAADIFFRWQSVGTNGATYAEPELYRSVGFEELKTNNFSLVPSRYIEFVDRDNNIDYDKVLTETASAVSELLSLQCENDVMLRNALKQLGYECK
;
A
#
# COMPACT_ATOMS: atom_id res chain seq x y z
N MET A 1 -34.09 3.80 -18.73
CA MET A 1 -35.11 4.65 -18.11
C MET A 1 -34.60 6.09 -17.91
N LEU A 2 -33.44 6.35 -17.34
CA LEU A 2 -32.92 7.71 -17.05
C LEU A 2 -32.70 8.62 -18.28
N ILE A 3 -32.51 8.05 -19.47
CA ILE A 3 -32.28 8.78 -20.73
C ILE A 3 -33.46 9.71 -21.06
N ASN A 4 -34.66 9.27 -20.81
CA ASN A 4 -35.89 10.00 -21.14
C ASN A 4 -36.35 11.00 -20.06
N VAL A 5 -35.57 11.09 -18.97
CA VAL A 5 -35.87 12.02 -17.88
C VAL A 5 -35.43 13.43 -18.27
N PRO A 6 -36.30 14.45 -18.16
CA PRO A 6 -35.93 15.83 -18.35
C PRO A 6 -34.81 16.23 -17.37
N ALA A 7 -33.92 17.13 -17.80
CA ALA A 7 -32.80 17.59 -16.94
C ALA A 7 -33.29 18.14 -15.59
N SER A 8 -34.44 18.82 -15.56
CA SER A 8 -35.06 19.36 -14.32
C SER A 8 -35.39 18.29 -13.27
N ASN A 9 -35.65 17.06 -13.68
CA ASN A 9 -36.08 15.96 -12.81
C ASN A 9 -35.00 14.90 -12.65
N LEU A 10 -33.84 15.08 -13.29
CA LEU A 10 -32.79 14.05 -13.39
C LEU A 10 -32.17 13.76 -12.03
N VAL A 11 -31.94 14.77 -11.20
CA VAL A 11 -31.37 14.63 -9.85
C VAL A 11 -32.26 13.71 -9.00
N ALA A 12 -33.55 13.99 -8.92
CA ALA A 12 -34.50 13.18 -8.16
C ALA A 12 -34.56 11.72 -8.71
N ALA A 13 -34.63 11.59 -10.04
CA ALA A 13 -34.70 10.27 -10.67
C ALA A 13 -33.41 9.43 -10.44
N LEU A 14 -32.25 10.07 -10.30
CA LEU A 14 -31.01 9.39 -9.95
C LEU A 14 -31.00 8.97 -8.47
N ASP A 15 -31.40 9.83 -7.55
CA ASP A 15 -31.51 9.49 -6.13
C ASP A 15 -32.58 8.38 -5.91
N ASP A 16 -33.72 8.40 -6.62
CA ASP A 16 -34.70 7.33 -6.61
C ASP A 16 -34.11 5.99 -7.15
N ALA A 17 -33.26 6.07 -8.16
CA ALA A 17 -32.56 4.89 -8.69
C ALA A 17 -31.55 4.30 -7.68
N LEU A 18 -30.83 5.15 -6.94
CA LEU A 18 -29.96 4.73 -5.86
C LEU A 18 -30.76 4.05 -4.73
N GLN A 19 -31.93 4.61 -4.37
CA GLN A 19 -32.83 3.98 -3.40
C GLN A 19 -33.29 2.59 -3.87
N ALA A 20 -33.65 2.45 -5.14
CA ALA A 20 -34.08 1.17 -5.70
C ALA A 20 -32.93 0.13 -5.70
N ILE A 21 -31.69 0.55 -5.87
CA ILE A 21 -30.49 -0.31 -5.74
C ILE A 21 -30.34 -0.75 -4.28
N GLU A 22 -30.40 0.16 -3.33
CA GLU A 22 -30.31 -0.10 -1.90
C GLU A 22 -31.35 -1.13 -1.44
N ASP A 23 -32.59 -1.02 -1.96
CA ASP A 23 -33.72 -1.87 -1.61
C ASP A 23 -33.68 -3.25 -2.35
N SER A 24 -32.81 -3.43 -3.32
CA SER A 24 -32.79 -4.63 -4.17
C SER A 24 -32.22 -5.87 -3.49
N GLY A 25 -31.50 -5.71 -2.36
CA GLY A 25 -30.95 -6.82 -1.60
C GLY A 25 -30.06 -6.42 -0.44
N ASP A 26 -29.95 -7.31 0.54
CA ASP A 26 -29.17 -7.02 1.77
C ASP A 26 -27.68 -6.77 1.53
N THR A 27 -27.12 -7.38 0.49
CA THR A 27 -25.70 -7.21 0.11
C THR A 27 -25.39 -5.77 -0.32
N LEU A 28 -26.39 -5.04 -0.83
CA LEU A 28 -26.23 -3.67 -1.34
C LEU A 28 -26.59 -2.60 -0.31
N LYS A 29 -27.13 -2.97 0.84
CA LYS A 29 -27.46 -2.02 1.91
C LYS A 29 -26.23 -1.24 2.39
N GLY A 30 -26.34 0.08 2.40
CA GLY A 30 -25.26 0.99 2.80
C GLY A 30 -24.13 1.11 1.78
N CYS A 31 -24.31 0.62 0.54
CA CYS A 31 -23.34 0.78 -0.53
C CYS A 31 -23.39 2.15 -1.20
N VAL A 32 -24.54 2.82 -1.17
CA VAL A 32 -24.74 4.06 -1.90
C VAL A 32 -25.18 5.20 -0.99
N ASN A 33 -24.83 6.42 -1.35
CA ASN A 33 -25.39 7.61 -0.70
C ASN A 33 -26.71 7.97 -1.39
N LEU A 34 -27.82 7.77 -0.71
CA LEU A 34 -29.17 7.91 -1.26
C LEU A 34 -29.54 9.34 -1.69
N SER A 35 -28.82 10.33 -1.20
CA SER A 35 -28.99 11.74 -1.55
C SER A 35 -27.77 12.32 -2.26
N LEU A 36 -26.97 11.49 -2.91
CA LEU A 36 -25.72 11.89 -3.53
C LEU A 36 -25.92 13.07 -4.50
N PHE A 37 -26.85 12.91 -5.44
CA PHE A 37 -27.07 13.89 -6.50
C PHE A 37 -27.78 15.14 -6.00
N THR A 38 -28.61 15.03 -4.96
CA THR A 38 -29.21 16.17 -4.28
C THR A 38 -28.19 16.98 -3.48
N SER A 39 -27.21 16.32 -2.86
CA SER A 39 -26.19 16.98 -2.04
C SER A 39 -25.10 17.69 -2.85
N VAL A 40 -24.82 17.20 -4.06
CA VAL A 40 -23.79 17.76 -4.94
C VAL A 40 -24.39 18.89 -5.80
N LYS A 41 -23.80 20.07 -5.75
CA LYS A 41 -24.26 21.26 -6.53
C LYS A 41 -23.80 21.15 -8.00
N ILE A 42 -24.23 20.10 -8.71
CA ILE A 42 -24.01 19.97 -10.15
C ILE A 42 -25.20 20.54 -10.90
N GLN A 43 -24.96 21.32 -11.96
CA GLN A 43 -26.02 21.80 -12.81
C GLN A 43 -26.70 20.64 -13.55
N SER A 44 -28.04 20.60 -13.54
CA SER A 44 -28.81 19.49 -14.12
C SER A 44 -28.48 19.22 -15.60
N ASN A 45 -28.11 20.26 -16.36
CA ASN A 45 -27.70 20.11 -17.76
C ASN A 45 -26.32 19.43 -17.93
N GLU A 46 -25.40 19.67 -17.01
CA GLU A 46 -24.09 18.99 -16.99
C GLU A 46 -24.25 17.52 -16.60
N LEU A 47 -25.04 17.27 -15.55
CA LEU A 47 -25.37 15.92 -15.14
C LEU A 47 -26.04 15.12 -16.27
N LYS A 48 -26.94 15.77 -17.02
CA LYS A 48 -27.58 15.14 -18.20
C LYS A 48 -26.58 14.74 -19.27
N LYS A 49 -25.58 15.56 -19.57
CA LYS A 49 -24.51 15.22 -20.50
C LYS A 49 -23.73 13.97 -20.05
N VAL A 50 -23.40 13.89 -18.75
CA VAL A 50 -22.69 12.71 -18.20
C VAL A 50 -23.55 11.44 -18.37
N VAL A 51 -24.83 11.48 -18.00
CA VAL A 51 -25.76 10.36 -18.17
C VAL A 51 -25.86 9.93 -19.63
N ASP A 52 -25.95 10.90 -20.55
CA ASP A 52 -26.04 10.62 -21.98
C ASP A 52 -24.75 10.00 -22.53
N GLU A 53 -23.57 10.41 -22.05
CA GLU A 53 -22.29 9.80 -22.42
C GLU A 53 -22.16 8.36 -21.89
N VAL A 54 -22.46 8.14 -20.60
CA VAL A 54 -22.44 6.79 -20.01
C VAL A 54 -23.38 5.85 -20.77
N ASN A 55 -24.53 6.35 -21.20
CA ASN A 55 -25.53 5.56 -21.92
C ASN A 55 -25.12 5.17 -23.35
N LYS A 56 -24.11 5.84 -23.94
CA LYS A 56 -23.54 5.44 -25.25
C LYS A 56 -22.72 4.15 -25.14
N ILE A 57 -22.32 3.74 -23.91
CA ILE A 57 -21.59 2.50 -23.68
C ILE A 57 -22.57 1.33 -23.92
N SER A 58 -22.27 0.50 -24.91
CA SER A 58 -23.14 -0.61 -25.30
C SER A 58 -23.27 -1.67 -24.21
N HIS A 59 -24.50 -2.08 -23.88
CA HIS A 59 -24.77 -3.20 -22.96
C HIS A 59 -24.10 -4.51 -23.41
N LYS A 60 -23.79 -4.71 -24.69
CA LYS A 60 -23.06 -5.89 -25.19
C LYS A 60 -21.61 -5.91 -24.66
N VAL A 61 -20.98 -4.76 -24.50
CA VAL A 61 -19.62 -4.64 -23.94
C VAL A 61 -19.59 -5.06 -22.47
N PHE A 62 -20.67 -4.83 -21.71
CA PHE A 62 -20.77 -5.25 -20.32
C PHE A 62 -21.03 -6.76 -20.14
N GLY A 63 -21.57 -7.44 -21.16
CA GLY A 63 -21.89 -8.87 -21.10
C GLY A 63 -20.73 -9.81 -21.51
N GLU A 64 -19.81 -9.31 -22.33
CA GLU A 64 -18.71 -10.13 -22.87
C GLU A 64 -17.44 -10.11 -22.00
N GLU A 65 -17.22 -9.07 -21.21
CA GLU A 65 -16.10 -8.96 -20.28
C GLU A 65 -16.58 -8.87 -18.83
N LYS A 66 -16.39 -9.95 -18.09
CA LYS A 66 -16.83 -10.08 -16.68
C LYS A 66 -16.31 -8.98 -15.73
N ASP A 67 -15.26 -8.25 -16.08
CA ASP A 67 -14.64 -7.21 -15.24
C ASP A 67 -14.56 -5.81 -15.89
N LEU A 68 -15.31 -5.55 -16.96
CA LEU A 68 -15.24 -4.24 -17.62
C LEU A 68 -15.67 -3.10 -16.69
N ILE A 69 -16.75 -3.29 -15.93
CA ILE A 69 -17.23 -2.29 -14.97
C ILE A 69 -16.17 -2.06 -13.89
N GLY A 70 -15.54 -3.12 -13.40
CA GLY A 70 -14.43 -3.03 -12.45
C GLY A 70 -13.26 -2.24 -12.98
N ARG A 71 -12.86 -2.47 -14.24
CA ARG A 71 -11.75 -1.74 -14.88
C ARG A 71 -12.06 -0.25 -15.13
N VAL A 72 -13.27 0.06 -15.57
CA VAL A 72 -13.74 1.45 -15.72
C VAL A 72 -13.72 2.15 -14.35
N TYR A 73 -14.21 1.49 -13.33
CA TYR A 73 -14.21 1.99 -11.98
C TYR A 73 -12.78 2.20 -11.43
N GLU A 74 -11.87 1.24 -11.61
CA GLU A 74 -10.46 1.39 -11.25
C GLU A 74 -9.78 2.54 -12.00
N TYR A 75 -10.12 2.74 -13.27
CA TYR A 75 -9.63 3.88 -14.05
C TYR A 75 -10.05 5.22 -13.44
N PHE A 76 -11.32 5.34 -13.02
CA PHE A 76 -11.79 6.54 -12.35
C PHE A 76 -11.13 6.73 -10.98
N LEU A 77 -11.04 5.69 -10.17
CA LEU A 77 -10.34 5.77 -8.88
C LEU A 77 -8.88 6.19 -9.05
N LYS A 78 -8.16 5.58 -10.00
CA LYS A 78 -6.79 5.96 -10.34
C LYS A 78 -6.70 7.42 -10.79
N SER A 79 -7.62 7.87 -11.63
CA SER A 79 -7.65 9.25 -12.13
C SER A 79 -7.97 10.25 -11.02
N PHE A 80 -8.84 9.91 -10.07
CA PHE A 80 -9.14 10.73 -8.90
C PHE A 80 -7.97 10.74 -7.92
N ALA A 81 -7.34 9.59 -7.63
CA ALA A 81 -6.18 9.50 -6.76
C ALA A 81 -4.99 10.35 -7.26
N VAL A 82 -4.78 10.41 -8.58
CA VAL A 82 -3.74 11.27 -9.20
C VAL A 82 -4.04 12.76 -9.00
N ASN A 83 -5.32 13.14 -8.93
CA ASN A 83 -5.78 14.53 -8.80
C ASN A 83 -6.16 14.91 -7.36
N ALA A 84 -6.21 13.94 -6.42
CA ALA A 84 -6.52 14.22 -5.02
C ALA A 84 -5.43 15.11 -4.40
N THR A 85 -5.86 16.13 -3.70
CA THR A 85 -4.94 17.00 -2.95
C THR A 85 -4.33 16.22 -1.80
N LYS A 86 -3.07 16.51 -1.47
CA LYS A 86 -2.27 15.84 -0.40
C LYS A 86 -2.91 15.86 1.00
N GLU A 87 -4.02 16.56 1.17
CA GLU A 87 -4.67 16.81 2.46
C GLU A 87 -5.59 15.67 2.92
N GLU A 88 -6.04 14.79 2.01
CA GLU A 88 -7.05 13.77 2.36
C GLU A 88 -6.45 12.43 2.80
N GLY A 89 -5.12 12.21 2.70
CA GLY A 89 -4.44 11.03 3.25
C GLY A 89 -4.85 9.68 2.63
N GLU A 90 -5.74 9.69 1.65
CA GLU A 90 -6.17 8.49 0.94
C GLU A 90 -5.15 8.10 -0.11
N PHE A 91 -4.35 7.07 0.19
CA PHE A 91 -3.37 6.53 -0.74
C PHE A 91 -3.96 5.31 -1.46
N TYR A 92 -4.15 5.43 -2.77
CA TYR A 92 -4.39 4.26 -3.60
C TYR A 92 -3.13 3.38 -3.60
N THR A 93 -3.24 2.15 -3.09
CA THR A 93 -2.12 1.21 -3.11
C THR A 93 -1.97 0.62 -4.52
N PRO A 94 -0.81 0.80 -5.16
CA PRO A 94 -0.55 0.27 -6.49
C PRO A 94 -0.67 -1.26 -6.55
N HIS A 95 -1.12 -1.75 -7.71
CA HIS A 95 -1.36 -3.17 -7.95
C HIS A 95 -0.13 -4.04 -7.68
N ASP A 96 1.03 -3.66 -8.19
CA ASP A 96 2.30 -4.36 -8.04
C ASP A 96 2.73 -4.51 -6.57
N ILE A 97 2.43 -3.52 -5.74
CA ILE A 97 2.68 -3.59 -4.29
C ILE A 97 1.73 -4.58 -3.62
N VAL A 98 0.44 -4.54 -3.98
CA VAL A 98 -0.53 -5.51 -3.43
C VAL A 98 -0.17 -6.93 -3.86
N GLU A 99 0.24 -7.11 -5.11
CA GLU A 99 0.72 -8.40 -5.63
C GLU A 99 1.97 -8.88 -4.86
N LEU A 100 2.90 -7.96 -4.54
CA LEU A 100 4.08 -8.28 -3.74
C LEU A 100 3.67 -8.75 -2.33
N ILE A 101 2.79 -8.02 -1.64
CA ILE A 101 2.30 -8.41 -0.31
C ILE A 101 1.64 -9.79 -0.38
N ALA A 102 0.71 -9.98 -1.32
CA ALA A 102 -0.01 -11.24 -1.49
C ALA A 102 0.93 -12.41 -1.83
N ALA A 103 2.00 -12.15 -2.60
CA ALA A 103 3.01 -13.14 -2.93
C ALA A 103 3.81 -13.60 -1.70
N PHE A 104 4.02 -12.75 -0.71
CA PHE A 104 4.73 -13.10 0.53
C PHE A 104 3.85 -13.86 1.53
N ILE A 105 2.60 -13.45 1.70
CA ILE A 105 1.73 -14.03 2.74
C ILE A 105 0.80 -15.15 2.23
N GLU A 106 0.64 -15.28 0.91
CA GLU A 106 -0.14 -16.34 0.24
C GLU A 106 -1.56 -16.54 0.82
N PRO A 107 -2.45 -15.52 0.77
CA PRO A 107 -3.77 -15.58 1.40
C PRO A 107 -4.77 -16.37 0.55
N PHE A 108 -4.53 -17.67 0.37
CA PHE A 108 -5.32 -18.53 -0.52
C PHE A 108 -6.60 -19.09 0.09
N ASP A 109 -6.74 -19.04 1.41
CA ASP A 109 -7.91 -19.51 2.13
C ASP A 109 -8.06 -18.79 3.48
N GLY A 110 -9.16 -19.01 4.20
CA GLY A 110 -9.36 -18.52 5.55
C GLY A 110 -9.88 -17.10 5.63
N THR A 111 -9.35 -16.31 6.55
CA THR A 111 -9.84 -14.95 6.85
C THR A 111 -8.76 -13.91 6.59
N LEU A 112 -9.10 -12.88 5.80
CA LEU A 112 -8.24 -11.75 5.45
C LEU A 112 -8.81 -10.47 6.07
N TYR A 113 -7.97 -9.70 6.77
CA TYR A 113 -8.36 -8.46 7.44
C TYR A 113 -7.51 -7.26 7.00
N ASP A 114 -8.17 -6.10 6.86
CA ASP A 114 -7.53 -4.80 6.68
C ASP A 114 -8.17 -3.78 7.63
N PRO A 115 -7.43 -3.26 8.64
CA PRO A 115 -7.97 -2.31 9.62
C PRO A 115 -8.21 -0.90 9.08
N CYS A 116 -7.81 -0.61 7.84
CA CYS A 116 -7.90 0.70 7.19
C CYS A 116 -8.09 0.52 5.67
N CYS A 117 -9.15 -0.23 5.29
CA CYS A 117 -9.28 -0.85 3.98
C CYS A 117 -9.50 0.12 2.81
N GLY A 118 -9.68 1.40 3.08
CA GLY A 118 -9.95 2.38 2.04
C GLY A 118 -11.15 1.98 1.18
N SER A 119 -11.02 2.10 -0.11
CA SER A 119 -12.04 1.66 -1.09
C SER A 119 -12.09 0.13 -1.31
N GLY A 120 -11.41 -0.68 -0.50
CA GLY A 120 -11.33 -2.12 -0.64
C GLY A 120 -10.41 -2.60 -1.77
N GLY A 121 -9.58 -1.71 -2.31
CA GLY A 121 -8.71 -2.00 -3.46
C GLY A 121 -7.74 -3.15 -3.20
N MET A 122 -7.21 -3.26 -1.98
CA MET A 122 -6.29 -4.32 -1.60
C MET A 122 -6.96 -5.71 -1.64
N PHE A 123 -8.19 -5.82 -1.15
CA PHE A 123 -8.96 -7.06 -1.23
C PHE A 123 -9.21 -7.50 -2.67
N ILE A 124 -9.52 -6.55 -3.55
CA ILE A 124 -9.79 -6.84 -4.97
C ILE A 124 -8.54 -7.35 -5.67
N GLN A 125 -7.40 -6.71 -5.44
CA GLN A 125 -6.15 -7.14 -6.05
C GLN A 125 -5.68 -8.48 -5.47
N CYS A 126 -5.88 -8.69 -4.17
CA CYS A 126 -5.66 -10.00 -3.55
C CYS A 126 -6.53 -11.08 -4.20
N ALA A 127 -7.82 -10.81 -4.43
CA ALA A 127 -8.71 -11.73 -5.12
C ALA A 127 -8.19 -12.10 -6.52
N LYS A 128 -7.77 -11.12 -7.31
CA LYS A 128 -7.16 -11.34 -8.64
C LYS A 128 -5.88 -12.18 -8.56
N TYR A 129 -5.05 -11.94 -7.53
CA TYR A 129 -3.85 -12.75 -7.31
C TYR A 129 -4.18 -14.21 -7.00
N VAL A 130 -5.15 -14.45 -6.12
CA VAL A 130 -5.62 -15.80 -5.77
C VAL A 130 -6.16 -16.53 -7.00
N GLU A 131 -7.01 -15.88 -7.80
CA GLU A 131 -7.55 -16.43 -9.05
C GLU A 131 -6.44 -16.74 -10.07
N ALA A 132 -5.47 -15.85 -10.24
CA ALA A 132 -4.33 -16.06 -11.14
C ALA A 132 -3.45 -17.25 -10.73
N LYS A 133 -3.44 -17.61 -9.44
CA LYS A 133 -2.76 -18.79 -8.91
C LYS A 133 -3.64 -20.05 -8.88
N GLN A 134 -4.79 -20.01 -9.58
CA GLN A 134 -5.78 -21.08 -9.62
C GLN A 134 -6.42 -21.39 -8.24
N GLY A 135 -6.40 -20.43 -7.34
CA GLY A 135 -7.12 -20.47 -6.08
C GLY A 135 -8.60 -20.11 -6.27
N ASP A 136 -9.39 -20.34 -5.23
CA ASP A 136 -10.80 -19.99 -5.19
C ASP A 136 -11.03 -18.87 -4.18
N ILE A 137 -11.30 -17.65 -4.66
CA ILE A 137 -11.54 -16.49 -3.79
C ILE A 137 -12.75 -16.68 -2.85
N THR A 138 -13.66 -17.57 -3.18
CA THR A 138 -14.81 -17.87 -2.31
C THR A 138 -14.41 -18.54 -0.99
N THR A 139 -13.18 -19.07 -0.91
CA THR A 139 -12.61 -19.65 0.31
C THR A 139 -11.99 -18.59 1.23
N VAL A 140 -11.85 -17.34 0.76
CA VAL A 140 -11.32 -16.22 1.52
C VAL A 140 -12.44 -15.33 2.03
N ASN A 141 -12.58 -15.22 3.35
CA ASN A 141 -13.53 -14.31 3.98
C ASN A 141 -12.86 -12.98 4.31
N VAL A 142 -13.38 -11.91 3.74
CA VAL A 142 -12.80 -10.57 3.84
C VAL A 142 -13.44 -9.80 4.99
N PHE A 143 -12.59 -9.23 5.84
CA PHE A 143 -12.95 -8.34 6.93
C PHE A 143 -12.21 -7.02 6.79
N GLY A 144 -12.88 -5.91 7.03
CA GLY A 144 -12.25 -4.60 6.92
C GLY A 144 -12.89 -3.58 7.82
N GLN A 145 -12.19 -2.45 7.97
CA GLN A 145 -12.70 -1.28 8.64
C GLN A 145 -12.23 -0.01 7.93
N GLU A 146 -13.09 0.98 7.84
CA GLU A 146 -12.79 2.25 7.20
C GLU A 146 -13.44 3.39 8.00
N LYS A 147 -12.75 4.53 8.08
CA LYS A 147 -13.17 5.68 8.87
C LYS A 147 -14.07 6.64 8.09
N GLU A 148 -13.76 6.88 6.82
CA GLU A 148 -14.43 7.88 6.01
C GLU A 148 -15.70 7.31 5.35
N ASP A 149 -16.86 7.97 5.53
CA ASP A 149 -18.18 7.46 5.07
C ASP A 149 -18.22 7.22 3.56
N SER A 150 -17.70 8.15 2.77
CA SER A 150 -17.68 8.02 1.31
C SER A 150 -16.83 6.82 0.87
N THR A 151 -15.67 6.64 1.48
CA THR A 151 -14.73 5.57 1.19
C THR A 151 -15.23 4.21 1.68
N PHE A 152 -15.89 4.17 2.84
CA PHE A 152 -16.56 2.97 3.37
C PHE A 152 -17.66 2.47 2.42
N ARG A 153 -18.56 3.37 1.95
CA ARG A 153 -19.60 3.01 0.96
C ARG A 153 -19.00 2.53 -0.35
N LEU A 154 -17.94 3.20 -0.78
CA LEU A 154 -17.17 2.84 -1.96
C LEU A 154 -16.59 1.42 -1.85
N ALA A 155 -16.02 1.07 -0.69
CA ALA A 155 -15.52 -0.29 -0.43
C ALA A 155 -16.63 -1.33 -0.53
N LYS A 156 -17.77 -1.09 0.12
CA LYS A 156 -18.94 -2.00 0.05
C LYS A 156 -19.39 -2.22 -1.40
N MET A 157 -19.58 -1.13 -2.14
CA MET A 157 -19.98 -1.20 -3.55
C MET A 157 -18.96 -1.95 -4.40
N ASN A 158 -17.68 -1.67 -4.19
CA ASN A 158 -16.58 -2.24 -4.94
C ASN A 158 -16.47 -3.76 -4.75
N LEU A 159 -16.63 -4.24 -3.52
CA LEU A 159 -16.61 -5.65 -3.17
C LEU A 159 -17.88 -6.37 -3.64
N ALA A 160 -19.07 -5.75 -3.44
CA ALA A 160 -20.34 -6.30 -3.86
C ALA A 160 -20.42 -6.49 -5.38
N MET A 161 -19.95 -5.51 -6.18
CA MET A 161 -19.92 -5.60 -7.65
C MET A 161 -19.08 -6.78 -8.18
N ARG A 162 -18.11 -7.25 -7.40
CA ARG A 162 -17.22 -8.37 -7.74
C ARG A 162 -17.63 -9.68 -7.08
N GLY A 163 -18.75 -9.67 -6.34
CA GLY A 163 -19.24 -10.87 -5.64
C GLY A 163 -18.31 -11.31 -4.49
N ILE A 164 -17.45 -10.42 -3.98
CA ILE A 164 -16.57 -10.72 -2.86
C ILE A 164 -17.37 -10.60 -1.56
N SER A 165 -17.51 -11.72 -0.83
CA SER A 165 -18.12 -11.72 0.50
C SER A 165 -17.28 -10.91 1.49
N HIS A 166 -17.90 -9.98 2.20
CA HIS A 166 -17.18 -9.05 3.05
C HIS A 166 -17.92 -8.66 4.32
N HIS A 167 -17.14 -8.32 5.35
CA HIS A 167 -17.61 -7.82 6.64
C HIS A 167 -16.82 -6.56 6.98
N LEU A 168 -17.39 -5.38 6.69
CA LEU A 168 -16.72 -4.09 6.91
C LEU A 168 -17.17 -3.39 8.22
N GLY A 169 -17.93 -4.10 9.08
CA GLY A 169 -18.53 -3.53 10.28
C GLY A 169 -19.85 -2.83 10.02
N ASP A 170 -20.40 -2.19 11.07
CA ASP A 170 -21.72 -1.56 11.04
C ASP A 170 -21.75 -0.19 10.34
N GLY A 171 -20.60 0.45 10.21
CA GLY A 171 -20.48 1.77 9.60
C GLY A 171 -19.06 2.32 9.65
N PRO A 172 -18.85 3.54 9.09
CA PRO A 172 -17.55 4.19 9.04
C PRO A 172 -17.12 4.62 10.45
N ILE A 173 -15.97 4.10 10.89
CA ILE A 173 -15.35 4.49 12.16
C ILE A 173 -13.87 4.10 12.16
N SER A 174 -13.04 4.94 12.79
CA SER A 174 -11.63 4.62 12.98
C SER A 174 -11.45 3.34 13.81
N THR A 175 -10.56 2.49 13.40
CA THR A 175 -10.17 1.27 14.12
C THR A 175 -9.67 1.58 15.54
N PHE A 176 -9.05 2.74 15.72
CA PHE A 176 -8.59 3.18 17.03
C PHE A 176 -9.72 3.75 17.91
N ASP A 177 -10.82 4.22 17.32
CA ASP A 177 -11.98 4.70 18.07
C ASP A 177 -12.88 3.55 18.51
N LYS A 178 -13.08 2.56 17.64
CA LYS A 178 -13.87 1.37 17.95
C LYS A 178 -13.46 0.20 17.06
N ASP A 179 -12.95 -0.87 17.66
CA ASP A 179 -12.74 -2.13 16.96
C ASP A 179 -14.08 -2.82 16.71
N GLN A 180 -14.56 -2.76 15.45
CA GLN A 180 -15.82 -3.39 15.05
C GLN A 180 -15.71 -4.92 14.91
N HIS A 181 -14.49 -5.46 14.93
CA HIS A 181 -14.20 -6.89 14.88
C HIS A 181 -13.60 -7.38 16.21
N ALA A 182 -14.03 -6.79 17.34
CA ALA A 182 -13.55 -7.15 18.67
C ALA A 182 -13.71 -8.66 18.93
N GLY A 183 -12.65 -9.27 19.47
CA GLY A 183 -12.60 -10.71 19.75
C GLY A 183 -12.37 -11.62 18.54
N LEU A 184 -12.38 -11.10 17.31
CA LEU A 184 -11.99 -11.86 16.12
C LEU A 184 -10.48 -11.82 15.92
N VAL A 185 -9.95 -12.92 15.41
CA VAL A 185 -8.56 -13.08 14.95
C VAL A 185 -8.53 -13.69 13.55
N PHE A 186 -7.55 -13.32 12.77
CA PHE A 186 -7.51 -13.58 11.33
C PHE A 186 -6.28 -14.41 10.93
N ASP A 187 -6.42 -15.15 9.84
CA ASP A 187 -5.32 -15.92 9.24
C ASP A 187 -4.31 -14.98 8.59
N TYR A 188 -4.82 -13.98 7.87
CA TYR A 188 -4.01 -13.02 7.12
C TYR A 188 -4.44 -11.58 7.39
N ILE A 189 -3.46 -10.69 7.40
CA ILE A 189 -3.69 -9.24 7.40
C ILE A 189 -2.91 -8.62 6.26
N MET A 190 -3.58 -7.79 5.45
CA MET A 190 -2.96 -6.95 4.42
C MET A 190 -3.40 -5.52 4.64
N ALA A 191 -2.46 -4.59 4.82
CA ALA A 191 -2.81 -3.21 5.09
C ALA A 191 -1.81 -2.20 4.50
N ASN A 192 -2.35 -1.04 4.12
CA ASN A 192 -1.57 0.16 3.85
C ASN A 192 -2.09 1.29 4.74
N PRO A 193 -1.74 1.30 6.03
CA PRO A 193 -2.26 2.29 6.95
C PRO A 193 -1.72 3.68 6.65
N PRO A 194 -2.44 4.76 7.04
CA PRO A 194 -1.98 6.12 6.87
C PRO A 194 -0.65 6.32 7.61
N PHE A 195 0.39 6.77 6.86
CA PHE A 195 1.75 6.90 7.38
C PHE A 195 1.87 8.08 8.36
N ASN A 196 2.53 7.84 9.49
CA ASN A 196 2.82 8.87 10.49
C ASN A 196 1.58 9.63 10.98
N LEU A 197 0.45 8.95 11.10
CA LEU A 197 -0.81 9.52 11.56
C LEU A 197 -0.63 10.12 12.95
N LYS A 198 -0.96 11.40 13.08
CA LYS A 198 -0.96 12.15 14.34
C LYS A 198 -2.36 12.20 14.93
N HIS A 199 -2.45 12.47 16.24
CA HIS A 199 -3.73 12.60 16.94
C HIS A 199 -4.65 11.36 16.78
N TRP A 200 -4.05 10.18 16.64
CA TRP A 200 -4.74 8.91 16.49
C TRP A 200 -5.34 8.41 17.82
N PHE A 201 -4.90 9.00 18.91
CA PHE A 201 -5.16 8.57 20.26
C PHE A 201 -6.07 9.57 20.98
N THR A 202 -7.20 9.10 21.51
CA THR A 202 -7.99 9.79 22.52
C THR A 202 -7.93 9.00 23.82
N LYS A 203 -7.75 9.65 24.98
CA LYS A 203 -7.55 8.98 26.28
C LYS A 203 -8.67 8.01 26.67
N ASP A 204 -9.85 8.17 26.09
CA ASP A 204 -11.02 7.34 26.36
C ASP A 204 -11.04 6.04 25.54
N VAL A 205 -10.25 5.94 24.48
CA VAL A 205 -10.30 4.85 23.48
C VAL A 205 -9.27 3.75 23.74
N THR A 206 -8.19 4.06 24.43
CA THR A 206 -7.03 3.14 24.61
C THR A 206 -7.27 1.89 25.45
N GLN A 207 -8.46 1.74 26.01
CA GLN A 207 -8.77 0.57 26.84
C GLN A 207 -9.57 -0.52 26.10
N GLN A 208 -9.97 -0.31 24.85
CA GLN A 208 -10.83 -1.24 24.15
C GLN A 208 -10.07 -2.18 23.21
N GLY A 209 -9.32 -3.12 23.75
CA GLY A 209 -9.03 -4.36 23.02
C GLY A 209 -7.63 -4.56 22.48
N VAL A 210 -6.73 -3.57 22.47
CA VAL A 210 -5.32 -3.79 22.18
C VAL A 210 -4.56 -3.91 23.48
N ASN A 211 -3.95 -5.06 23.72
CA ASN A 211 -3.10 -5.25 24.90
C ASN A 211 -1.72 -4.62 24.67
N TRP A 212 -1.62 -3.30 24.85
CA TRP A 212 -0.34 -2.60 24.78
C TRP A 212 0.65 -3.08 25.86
N ALA A 213 0.14 -3.66 26.94
CA ALA A 213 0.93 -3.99 28.13
C ALA A 213 2.10 -4.93 27.84
N ASP A 214 1.95 -5.82 26.86
CA ASP A 214 2.99 -6.80 26.51
C ASP A 214 4.11 -6.19 25.66
N TYR A 215 3.86 -5.06 24.97
CA TYR A 215 4.80 -4.44 24.03
C TYR A 215 5.10 -2.98 24.33
N GLY A 216 4.40 -2.37 25.30
CA GLY A 216 4.49 -0.95 25.62
C GLY A 216 3.52 -0.09 24.80
N THR A 217 3.33 1.15 25.23
CA THR A 217 2.38 2.09 24.62
C THR A 217 3.03 2.85 23.46
N PRO A 218 2.47 2.82 22.26
CA PRO A 218 2.96 3.61 21.14
C PRO A 218 2.88 5.11 21.41
N PRO A 219 3.78 5.93 20.83
CA PRO A 219 3.77 7.38 21.01
C PRO A 219 2.50 8.03 20.44
N GLU A 220 1.93 9.00 21.16
CA GLU A 220 0.73 9.74 20.73
C GLU A 220 0.97 10.54 19.43
N SER A 221 2.22 10.92 19.17
CA SER A 221 2.63 11.71 18.03
C SER A 221 2.63 10.95 16.70
N ASN A 222 2.62 9.59 16.74
CA ASN A 222 2.77 8.75 15.55
C ASN A 222 2.14 7.37 15.74
N ALA A 223 1.17 7.01 14.90
CA ALA A 223 0.42 5.77 14.98
C ALA A 223 1.13 4.54 14.38
N ASN A 224 2.33 4.66 13.80
CA ASN A 224 2.94 3.53 13.07
C ASN A 224 3.00 2.25 13.93
N TYR A 225 3.45 2.36 15.18
CA TYR A 225 3.50 1.21 16.08
C TYR A 225 2.14 0.83 16.68
N ALA A 226 1.19 1.76 16.73
CA ALA A 226 -0.19 1.43 17.09
C ALA A 226 -0.83 0.51 16.03
N TRP A 227 -0.59 0.78 14.75
CA TRP A 227 -1.01 -0.10 13.66
C TRP A 227 -0.35 -1.48 13.74
N ILE A 228 0.97 -1.53 13.98
CA ILE A 228 1.71 -2.80 14.14
C ILE A 228 1.08 -3.65 15.26
N LEU A 229 0.91 -3.06 16.44
CA LEU A 229 0.40 -3.79 17.61
C LEU A 229 -1.08 -4.16 17.44
N HIS A 230 -1.89 -3.29 16.84
CA HIS A 230 -3.28 -3.64 16.52
C HIS A 230 -3.33 -4.85 15.59
N MET A 231 -2.61 -4.83 14.46
CA MET A 231 -2.57 -5.96 13.54
C MET A 231 -2.04 -7.22 14.20
N LEU A 232 -0.97 -7.13 14.99
CA LEU A 232 -0.43 -8.27 15.72
C LEU A 232 -1.45 -8.90 16.66
N SER A 233 -2.25 -8.09 17.37
CA SER A 233 -3.31 -8.56 18.28
C SER A 233 -4.47 -9.26 17.54
N LYS A 234 -4.62 -8.99 16.25
CA LYS A 234 -5.63 -9.56 15.38
C LYS A 234 -5.18 -10.80 14.61
N LEU A 235 -3.92 -11.20 14.74
CA LEU A 235 -3.43 -12.42 14.11
C LEU A 235 -3.74 -13.67 14.95
N LYS A 236 -4.14 -14.75 14.31
CA LYS A 236 -4.24 -16.08 14.93
C LYS A 236 -2.88 -16.50 15.49
N ALA A 237 -2.84 -16.88 16.78
CA ALA A 237 -1.61 -17.09 17.53
C ALA A 237 -0.64 -18.12 16.93
N ASP A 238 -1.15 -19.16 16.23
CA ASP A 238 -0.33 -20.29 15.78
C ASP A 238 0.02 -20.25 14.28
N LYS A 239 -0.60 -19.34 13.51
CA LYS A 239 -0.44 -19.36 12.05
C LYS A 239 -0.66 -18.02 11.35
N GLY A 240 -1.07 -16.99 12.09
CA GLY A 240 -1.42 -15.71 11.48
C GLY A 240 -0.21 -14.99 10.90
N ILE A 241 -0.37 -14.45 9.68
CA ILE A 241 0.68 -13.71 8.96
C ILE A 241 0.12 -12.37 8.53
N ALA A 242 0.89 -11.28 8.74
CA ALA A 242 0.55 -9.95 8.25
C ALA A 242 1.61 -9.43 7.28
N GLY A 243 1.16 -8.84 6.17
CA GLY A 243 1.99 -8.04 5.27
C GLY A 243 1.42 -6.63 5.15
N PHE A 244 2.17 -5.61 5.55
CA PHE A 244 1.68 -4.23 5.55
C PHE A 244 2.80 -3.22 5.31
N LEU A 245 2.39 -2.03 4.93
CA LEU A 245 3.30 -0.95 4.54
C LEU A 245 3.45 0.09 5.64
N LEU A 246 4.67 0.57 5.85
CA LEU A 246 4.94 1.73 6.71
C LEU A 246 6.03 2.60 6.09
N ALA A 247 6.06 3.87 6.48
CA ALA A 247 7.16 4.76 6.15
C ALA A 247 8.47 4.27 6.80
N ASN A 248 9.60 4.45 6.12
CA ASN A 248 10.92 3.97 6.58
C ASN A 248 11.31 4.49 7.97
N GLY A 249 10.76 5.61 8.43
CA GLY A 249 10.99 6.13 9.79
C GLY A 249 10.68 5.11 10.88
N ALA A 250 9.68 4.25 10.68
CA ALA A 250 9.31 3.21 11.64
C ALA A 250 10.42 2.17 11.91
N LEU A 251 11.42 2.04 11.04
CA LEU A 251 12.49 1.06 11.17
C LEU A 251 13.52 1.40 12.26
N GLY A 252 13.69 2.67 12.59
CA GLY A 252 14.78 3.11 13.47
C GLY A 252 14.42 4.25 14.41
N ASP A 253 13.15 4.59 14.57
CA ASP A 253 12.68 5.65 15.46
C ASP A 253 13.08 5.36 16.91
N GLU A 254 13.71 6.32 17.57
CA GLU A 254 14.23 6.18 18.93
C GLU A 254 13.12 6.06 19.96
N ASP A 255 11.99 6.75 19.77
CA ASP A 255 10.85 6.73 20.69
C ASP A 255 10.16 5.35 20.76
N THR A 256 10.46 4.47 19.81
CA THR A 256 9.81 3.16 19.65
C THR A 256 10.75 1.97 19.85
N VAL A 257 11.99 2.20 20.30
CA VAL A 257 13.01 1.14 20.50
C VAL A 257 12.48 0.04 21.43
N ALA A 258 11.83 0.39 22.54
CA ALA A 258 11.33 -0.59 23.50
C ALA A 258 10.29 -1.53 22.87
N ILE A 259 9.34 -0.97 22.10
CA ILE A 259 8.31 -1.79 21.41
C ILE A 259 8.96 -2.67 20.34
N ARG A 260 9.93 -2.13 19.62
CA ARG A 260 10.66 -2.87 18.59
C ARG A 260 11.48 -4.02 19.17
N GLN A 261 12.11 -3.79 20.31
CA GLN A 261 12.81 -4.82 21.07
C GLN A 261 11.84 -5.96 21.45
N GLU A 262 10.70 -5.65 22.06
CA GLU A 262 9.70 -6.64 22.44
C GLU A 262 9.16 -7.44 21.23
N LEU A 263 8.93 -6.79 20.10
CA LEU A 263 8.51 -7.47 18.88
C LEU A 263 9.55 -8.47 18.38
N ILE A 264 10.83 -8.13 18.46
CA ILE A 264 11.95 -8.97 18.04
C ILE A 264 12.20 -10.10 19.06
N GLU A 265 12.20 -9.80 20.36
CA GLU A 265 12.40 -10.79 21.43
C GLU A 265 11.27 -11.82 21.48
N ASN A 266 10.04 -11.40 21.17
CA ASN A 266 8.88 -12.29 21.02
C ASN A 266 8.79 -12.94 19.62
N ASP A 267 9.81 -12.75 18.77
CA ASP A 267 9.96 -13.40 17.47
C ASP A 267 8.79 -13.14 16.49
N LYS A 268 8.25 -11.90 16.49
CA LYS A 268 7.08 -11.52 15.70
C LYS A 268 7.43 -10.96 14.32
N VAL A 269 8.60 -10.34 14.18
CA VAL A 269 9.06 -9.80 12.89
C VAL A 269 9.72 -10.91 12.08
N GLU A 270 9.22 -11.16 10.87
CA GLU A 270 9.76 -12.18 9.97
C GLU A 270 10.64 -11.59 8.89
N ALA A 271 10.15 -10.56 8.19
CA ALA A 271 10.94 -9.91 7.14
C ALA A 271 10.66 -8.40 7.06
N ILE A 272 11.67 -7.66 6.61
CA ILE A 272 11.63 -6.23 6.35
C ILE A 272 12.15 -5.99 4.93
N ILE A 273 11.32 -5.44 4.05
CA ILE A 273 11.62 -5.23 2.65
C ILE A 273 11.51 -3.75 2.32
N VAL A 274 12.63 -3.08 2.06
CA VAL A 274 12.63 -1.67 1.59
C VAL A 274 12.24 -1.64 0.12
N LEU A 275 11.22 -0.87 -0.19
CA LEU A 275 10.69 -0.75 -1.53
C LEU A 275 11.37 0.40 -2.31
N PRO A 276 11.34 0.37 -3.65
CA PRO A 276 11.76 1.48 -4.48
C PRO A 276 11.02 2.78 -4.11
N ARG A 277 11.65 3.91 -4.38
CA ARG A 277 10.98 5.22 -4.26
C ARG A 277 10.01 5.43 -5.42
N GLU A 278 9.08 6.37 -5.26
CA GLU A 278 8.15 6.79 -6.31
C GLU A 278 7.17 5.69 -6.78
N LEU A 279 6.92 4.67 -5.95
CA LEU A 279 5.90 3.65 -6.21
C LEU A 279 4.48 4.20 -6.08
N PHE A 280 4.27 5.20 -5.23
CA PHE A 280 2.96 5.80 -4.99
C PHE A 280 2.75 7.04 -5.87
N TYR A 281 1.52 7.22 -6.40
CA TYR A 281 1.19 8.37 -7.24
C TYR A 281 1.24 9.71 -6.52
N THR A 282 0.91 9.72 -5.23
CA THR A 282 0.67 10.94 -4.44
C THR A 282 1.81 11.31 -3.52
N THR A 283 2.80 10.44 -3.33
CA THR A 283 3.91 10.69 -2.41
C THR A 283 5.22 10.06 -2.88
N ASP A 284 6.33 10.75 -2.62
CA ASP A 284 7.70 10.26 -2.83
C ASP A 284 8.29 9.61 -1.56
N ILE A 285 7.44 9.33 -0.56
CA ILE A 285 7.88 8.74 0.71
C ILE A 285 8.46 7.34 0.46
N SER A 286 9.63 7.08 1.03
CA SER A 286 10.20 5.74 1.04
C SER A 286 9.41 4.83 1.98
N VAL A 287 8.97 3.70 1.46
CA VAL A 287 8.07 2.77 2.13
C VAL A 287 8.73 1.42 2.29
N THR A 288 8.41 0.76 3.38
CA THR A 288 8.89 -0.58 3.72
C THR A 288 7.71 -1.52 3.89
N LEU A 289 7.79 -2.68 3.29
CA LEU A 289 6.91 -3.81 3.56
C LEU A 289 7.42 -4.56 4.79
N TRP A 290 6.53 -4.71 5.76
CA TRP A 290 6.74 -5.50 6.97
C TRP A 290 5.99 -6.81 6.86
N ILE A 291 6.66 -7.91 7.22
CA ILE A 291 6.01 -9.20 7.41
C ILE A 291 6.10 -9.58 8.89
N LEU A 292 4.93 -9.71 9.51
CA LEU A 292 4.82 -10.31 10.85
C LEU A 292 4.31 -11.74 10.72
N ASN A 293 4.83 -12.63 11.54
CA ASN A 293 4.42 -14.02 11.58
C ASN A 293 4.28 -14.50 13.02
N GLN A 294 3.17 -15.14 13.34
CA GLN A 294 2.93 -15.75 14.65
C GLN A 294 3.63 -17.11 14.82
N ASN A 295 4.03 -17.75 13.72
CA ASN A 295 4.70 -19.05 13.76
C ASN A 295 5.94 -19.10 12.87
N LYS A 296 7.11 -18.95 13.48
CA LYS A 296 8.42 -19.12 12.84
C LYS A 296 9.10 -20.45 13.17
N ARG A 297 8.38 -21.36 13.85
CA ARG A 297 8.90 -22.70 14.21
C ARG A 297 8.97 -23.66 13.03
N GLY A 298 8.49 -23.23 11.88
CA GLY A 298 8.38 -24.08 10.71
C GLY A 298 7.13 -24.95 10.70
N GLY A 299 7.12 -25.97 9.88
CA GLY A 299 5.96 -26.84 9.65
C GLY A 299 5.48 -26.78 8.21
N MET A 300 4.28 -27.32 7.96
CA MET A 300 3.69 -27.31 6.62
C MET A 300 2.92 -26.00 6.39
N HIS A 301 3.20 -25.31 5.29
CA HIS A 301 2.48 -24.13 4.85
C HIS A 301 2.26 -24.21 3.33
N HIS A 302 1.03 -24.22 2.87
CA HIS A 302 0.65 -24.34 1.45
C HIS A 302 1.46 -25.40 0.67
N GLY A 303 1.60 -26.60 1.28
CA GLY A 303 2.34 -27.73 0.67
C GLY A 303 3.87 -27.62 0.74
N ARG A 304 4.43 -26.55 1.31
CA ARG A 304 5.87 -26.39 1.54
C ARG A 304 6.24 -26.75 2.98
N GLN A 305 7.32 -27.49 3.15
CA GLN A 305 7.91 -27.75 4.46
C GLN A 305 8.85 -26.60 4.82
N LEU A 306 8.49 -25.84 5.85
CA LEU A 306 9.28 -24.72 6.34
C LEU A 306 10.26 -25.19 7.43
N ARG A 307 11.45 -24.57 7.49
CA ARG A 307 12.39 -24.76 8.59
C ARG A 307 12.01 -23.94 9.82
N ASP A 308 12.58 -24.27 10.96
CA ASP A 308 12.60 -23.38 12.11
C ASP A 308 13.56 -22.21 11.82
N HIS A 309 13.04 -20.99 11.82
CA HIS A 309 13.80 -19.76 11.58
C HIS A 309 13.54 -18.72 12.68
N ARG A 310 13.20 -19.20 13.89
CA ARG A 310 13.09 -18.35 15.07
C ARG A 310 14.40 -17.63 15.35
N GLY A 311 14.30 -16.40 15.85
CA GLY A 311 15.44 -15.56 16.15
C GLY A 311 16.13 -14.98 14.90
N GLU A 312 15.60 -15.18 13.71
CA GLU A 312 16.12 -14.61 12.46
C GLU A 312 15.12 -13.64 11.84
N ILE A 313 15.61 -12.60 11.19
CA ILE A 313 14.82 -11.67 10.37
C ILE A 313 15.47 -11.58 9.00
N LEU A 314 14.68 -11.71 7.93
CA LEU A 314 15.15 -11.49 6.58
C LEU A 314 15.01 -9.99 6.21
N PHE A 315 16.12 -9.36 5.86
CA PHE A 315 16.15 -8.02 5.30
C PHE A 315 16.32 -8.09 3.79
N MET A 316 15.52 -7.29 3.06
CA MET A 316 15.67 -7.10 1.61
C MET A 316 15.71 -5.62 1.26
N ASP A 317 16.49 -5.28 0.24
CA ASP A 317 16.58 -3.93 -0.31
C ASP A 317 16.28 -3.96 -1.82
N LEU A 318 15.06 -3.56 -2.16
CA LEU A 318 14.59 -3.53 -3.56
C LEU A 318 14.74 -2.15 -4.21
N ARG A 319 15.40 -1.18 -3.56
CA ARG A 319 15.52 0.20 -4.05
C ARG A 319 16.20 0.30 -5.41
N SER A 320 17.08 -0.64 -5.73
CA SER A 320 17.77 -0.69 -7.02
C SER A 320 16.95 -1.33 -8.15
N TRP A 321 15.75 -1.85 -7.87
CA TRP A 321 14.93 -2.58 -8.84
C TRP A 321 14.10 -1.68 -9.74
N THR A 322 14.47 -0.43 -9.86
CA THR A 322 13.81 0.54 -10.72
C THR A 322 14.61 0.73 -12.00
N GLU A 323 13.93 0.67 -13.15
CA GLU A 323 14.52 1.18 -14.39
C GLU A 323 14.48 2.72 -14.34
N ASN A 324 15.59 3.37 -14.69
CA ASN A 324 15.63 4.81 -14.80
C ASN A 324 14.53 5.29 -15.76
N PRO A 325 13.67 6.24 -15.36
CA PRO A 325 12.68 6.79 -16.26
C PRO A 325 13.39 7.42 -17.48
N VAL A 326 12.84 7.18 -18.67
CA VAL A 326 13.35 7.77 -19.92
C VAL A 326 13.27 9.31 -19.79
N LYS A 327 14.39 10.02 -20.00
CA LYS A 327 14.45 11.49 -19.97
C LYS A 327 13.35 12.07 -20.89
N GLY A 328 12.46 12.88 -20.34
CA GLY A 328 11.52 13.72 -21.11
C GLY A 328 10.03 13.46 -20.90
N GLU A 329 9.62 12.47 -20.13
CA GLU A 329 8.20 12.29 -19.76
C GLU A 329 7.90 12.83 -18.36
N GLN A 330 6.67 13.35 -18.17
CA GLN A 330 6.14 13.77 -16.86
C GLN A 330 6.38 12.68 -15.82
N LYS A 331 6.62 13.07 -14.54
CA LYS A 331 6.93 12.20 -13.39
C LYS A 331 6.48 10.76 -13.59
N LYS A 332 7.42 9.88 -13.94
CA LYS A 332 7.12 8.46 -14.12
C LYS A 332 7.01 7.81 -12.76
N LYS A 333 5.89 7.18 -12.51
CA LYS A 333 5.73 6.20 -11.46
C LYS A 333 6.64 5.01 -11.76
N VAL A 334 7.35 4.56 -10.75
CA VAL A 334 8.07 3.29 -10.76
C VAL A 334 7.06 2.17 -10.54
N GLU A 335 7.21 1.06 -11.24
CA GLU A 335 6.39 -0.16 -11.07
C GLU A 335 7.31 -1.37 -10.91
N LEU A 336 6.96 -2.27 -9.99
CA LEU A 336 7.61 -3.56 -9.88
C LEU A 336 7.05 -4.49 -10.98
N LYS A 337 7.94 -5.13 -11.72
CA LYS A 337 7.54 -6.11 -12.75
C LYS A 337 7.16 -7.44 -12.08
N ALA A 338 6.31 -8.21 -12.73
CA ALA A 338 5.86 -9.52 -12.22
C ALA A 338 7.01 -10.50 -11.97
N ASP A 339 8.09 -10.47 -12.76
CA ASP A 339 9.29 -11.27 -12.53
C ASP A 339 10.08 -10.79 -11.31
N GLN A 340 10.09 -9.49 -11.01
CA GLN A 340 10.68 -8.92 -9.80
C GLN A 340 9.88 -9.32 -8.56
N VAL A 341 8.55 -9.22 -8.60
CA VAL A 341 7.67 -9.69 -7.52
C VAL A 341 7.92 -11.17 -7.24
N LYS A 342 7.95 -11.99 -8.30
CA LYS A 342 8.26 -13.42 -8.18
C LYS A 342 9.65 -13.65 -7.59
N ARG A 343 10.69 -12.94 -8.04
CA ARG A 343 12.06 -13.08 -7.51
C ARG A 343 12.12 -12.75 -6.02
N ALA A 344 11.45 -11.68 -5.57
CA ALA A 344 11.38 -11.33 -4.16
C ALA A 344 10.73 -12.43 -3.32
N ALA A 345 9.58 -12.96 -3.78
CA ALA A 345 8.90 -14.09 -3.14
C ALA A 345 9.77 -15.35 -3.13
N ASP A 346 10.46 -15.68 -4.25
CA ASP A 346 11.35 -16.85 -4.35
C ASP A 346 12.52 -16.73 -3.35
N ILE A 347 13.08 -15.54 -3.13
CA ILE A 347 14.11 -15.30 -2.11
C ILE A 347 13.53 -15.58 -0.72
N PHE A 348 12.37 -15.05 -0.40
CA PHE A 348 11.71 -15.26 0.89
C PHE A 348 11.39 -16.73 1.15
N PHE A 349 10.78 -17.42 0.19
CA PHE A 349 10.42 -18.84 0.32
C PHE A 349 11.63 -19.76 0.40
N ARG A 350 12.71 -19.43 -0.33
CA ARG A 350 13.96 -20.18 -0.22
C ARG A 350 14.60 -20.03 1.15
N TRP A 351 14.53 -18.81 1.73
CA TRP A 351 15.01 -18.58 3.09
C TRP A 351 14.26 -19.42 4.12
N GLN A 352 12.95 -19.57 3.96
CA GLN A 352 12.11 -20.40 4.84
C GLN A 352 12.28 -21.90 4.60
N SER A 353 12.87 -22.34 3.51
CA SER A 353 12.89 -23.76 3.10
C SER A 353 13.86 -24.60 3.95
N VAL A 354 13.45 -25.83 4.20
CA VAL A 354 14.32 -26.82 4.85
C VAL A 354 15.64 -27.00 4.06
N GLY A 355 16.75 -27.02 4.77
CA GLY A 355 18.10 -27.13 4.19
C GLY A 355 18.78 -25.77 3.95
N THR A 356 18.06 -24.65 4.07
CA THR A 356 18.69 -23.32 4.01
C THR A 356 19.36 -22.99 5.35
N ASN A 357 20.61 -22.56 5.29
CA ASN A 357 21.32 -22.02 6.44
C ASN A 357 21.09 -20.50 6.52
N GLY A 358 20.27 -20.06 7.46
CA GLY A 358 19.95 -18.64 7.64
C GLY A 358 21.19 -17.78 7.92
N ALA A 359 22.15 -18.28 8.69
CA ALA A 359 23.36 -17.51 9.04
C ALA A 359 24.22 -17.11 7.83
N THR A 360 24.10 -17.83 6.71
CA THR A 360 24.85 -17.57 5.46
C THR A 360 23.94 -17.13 4.32
N TYR A 361 22.63 -16.92 4.58
CA TYR A 361 21.67 -16.56 3.56
C TYR A 361 21.75 -15.07 3.27
N ALA A 362 22.55 -14.72 2.29
CA ALA A 362 22.79 -13.34 1.90
C ALA A 362 23.14 -13.22 0.41
N GLU A 363 22.79 -12.10 -0.19
CA GLU A 363 23.29 -11.60 -1.46
C GLU A 363 23.62 -10.11 -1.26
N PRO A 364 24.87 -9.68 -1.49
CA PRO A 364 25.24 -8.27 -1.31
C PRO A 364 24.30 -7.33 -2.07
N GLU A 365 24.03 -6.18 -1.49
CA GLU A 365 23.13 -5.12 -2.02
C GLU A 365 21.65 -5.54 -2.20
N LEU A 366 21.27 -6.79 -1.88
CA LEU A 366 19.91 -7.25 -2.11
C LEU A 366 19.24 -7.82 -0.85
N TYR A 367 19.82 -8.82 -0.19
CA TYR A 367 19.20 -9.39 1.00
C TYR A 367 20.21 -10.01 1.97
N ARG A 368 19.79 -10.09 3.23
CA ARG A 368 20.53 -10.83 4.26
C ARG A 368 19.59 -11.29 5.37
N SER A 369 19.78 -12.55 5.80
CA SER A 369 19.18 -13.05 7.04
C SER A 369 20.05 -12.67 8.23
N VAL A 370 19.46 -12.12 9.27
CA VAL A 370 20.15 -11.57 10.44
C VAL A 370 19.63 -12.23 11.70
N GLY A 371 20.54 -12.74 12.51
CA GLY A 371 20.23 -13.38 13.77
C GLY A 371 20.03 -12.41 14.94
N PHE A 372 19.39 -12.90 15.99
CA PHE A 372 19.00 -12.11 17.18
C PHE A 372 20.16 -11.33 17.82
N GLU A 373 21.34 -11.94 17.99
CA GLU A 373 22.48 -11.29 18.65
C GLU A 373 23.00 -10.08 17.88
N GLU A 374 22.95 -10.13 16.55
CA GLU A 374 23.34 -8.98 15.72
C GLU A 374 22.29 -7.87 15.78
N LEU A 375 21.00 -8.22 15.79
CA LEU A 375 19.90 -7.25 16.00
C LEU A 375 20.07 -6.51 17.33
N LYS A 376 20.35 -7.24 18.40
CA LYS A 376 20.59 -6.70 19.73
C LYS A 376 21.80 -5.75 19.75
N THR A 377 22.90 -6.13 19.12
CA THR A 377 24.11 -5.30 19.01
C THR A 377 23.83 -3.99 18.27
N ASN A 378 22.91 -4.00 17.30
CA ASN A 378 22.48 -2.82 16.57
C ASN A 378 21.28 -2.10 17.20
N ASN A 379 21.06 -2.24 18.52
CA ASN A 379 19.98 -1.60 19.28
C ASN A 379 18.60 -1.88 18.68
N PHE A 380 18.37 -3.13 18.24
CA PHE A 380 17.11 -3.61 17.63
C PHE A 380 16.65 -2.73 16.44
N SER A 381 17.56 -2.09 15.75
CA SER A 381 17.25 -1.37 14.52
C SER A 381 16.79 -2.33 13.43
N LEU A 382 15.72 -1.96 12.71
CA LEU A 382 15.23 -2.72 11.55
C LEU A 382 15.62 -2.07 10.21
N VAL A 383 16.59 -1.18 10.22
CA VAL A 383 17.09 -0.50 9.02
C VAL A 383 18.00 -1.43 8.21
N PRO A 384 17.59 -1.90 7.01
CA PRO A 384 18.34 -2.92 6.25
C PRO A 384 19.76 -2.55 5.88
N SER A 385 20.06 -1.27 5.65
CA SER A 385 21.41 -0.80 5.33
C SER A 385 22.43 -0.97 6.47
N ARG A 386 21.99 -1.35 7.67
CA ARG A 386 22.90 -1.73 8.78
C ARG A 386 23.37 -3.17 8.69
N TYR A 387 22.73 -4.00 7.86
CA TYR A 387 22.90 -5.43 7.81
C TYR A 387 23.32 -5.95 6.44
N ILE A 388 22.73 -5.39 5.38
CA ILE A 388 23.03 -5.78 4.00
C ILE A 388 24.36 -5.16 3.60
N GLU A 389 25.30 -6.00 3.16
CA GLU A 389 26.61 -5.57 2.70
C GLU A 389 26.51 -4.87 1.35
N PHE A 390 27.24 -3.79 1.20
CA PHE A 390 27.41 -3.09 -0.07
C PHE A 390 28.71 -3.50 -0.71
N VAL A 391 28.68 -3.67 -2.02
CA VAL A 391 29.91 -3.96 -2.79
C VAL A 391 30.71 -2.67 -2.91
N ASP A 392 31.93 -2.69 -2.36
CA ASP A 392 32.87 -1.60 -2.54
C ASP A 392 33.33 -1.56 -4.00
N ARG A 393 32.78 -0.58 -4.74
CA ARG A 393 33.12 -0.35 -6.16
C ARG A 393 34.26 0.65 -6.32
N ASP A 394 34.75 1.19 -5.22
CA ASP A 394 35.73 2.29 -5.23
C ASP A 394 37.17 1.80 -5.45
N ASN A 395 37.42 0.50 -5.27
CA ASN A 395 38.78 -0.06 -5.38
C ASN A 395 39.42 0.04 -6.77
N ASN A 396 38.67 0.44 -7.81
CA ASN A 396 39.16 0.61 -9.18
C ASN A 396 38.86 2.01 -9.76
N ILE A 397 38.47 2.96 -8.95
CA ILE A 397 38.19 4.32 -9.42
C ILE A 397 39.45 5.16 -9.26
N ASP A 398 40.00 5.61 -10.40
CA ASP A 398 41.02 6.68 -10.43
C ASP A 398 40.31 8.02 -10.13
N TYR A 399 40.30 8.35 -8.83
CA TYR A 399 39.62 9.57 -8.35
C TYR A 399 40.19 10.85 -8.97
N ASP A 400 41.48 10.94 -9.23
CA ASP A 400 42.11 12.11 -9.84
C ASP A 400 41.61 12.28 -11.28
N LYS A 401 41.48 11.19 -12.01
CA LYS A 401 40.91 11.21 -13.35
C LYS A 401 39.44 11.61 -13.35
N VAL A 402 38.62 11.00 -12.49
CA VAL A 402 37.19 11.31 -12.39
C VAL A 402 36.95 12.74 -11.96
N LEU A 403 37.73 13.26 -10.99
CA LEU A 403 37.64 14.65 -10.56
C LEU A 403 38.00 15.60 -11.70
N THR A 404 39.08 15.30 -12.46
CA THR A 404 39.52 16.12 -13.59
C THR A 404 38.48 16.17 -14.70
N GLU A 405 37.91 15.01 -15.07
CA GLU A 405 36.87 14.93 -16.09
C GLU A 405 35.56 15.62 -15.63
N THR A 406 35.17 15.44 -14.38
CA THR A 406 34.00 16.12 -13.81
C THR A 406 34.18 17.63 -13.71
N ALA A 407 35.34 18.09 -13.26
CA ALA A 407 35.64 19.51 -13.20
C ALA A 407 35.64 20.16 -14.59
N SER A 408 36.15 19.46 -15.62
CA SER A 408 36.12 19.92 -17.01
C SER A 408 34.67 20.01 -17.51
N ALA A 409 33.85 18.99 -17.27
CA ALA A 409 32.43 18.98 -17.68
C ALA A 409 31.62 20.09 -16.97
N VAL A 410 31.85 20.31 -15.69
CA VAL A 410 31.21 21.41 -14.94
C VAL A 410 31.64 22.78 -15.49
N SER A 411 32.91 22.96 -15.83
CA SER A 411 33.42 24.19 -16.42
C SER A 411 32.78 24.48 -17.78
N GLU A 412 32.60 23.45 -18.61
CA GLU A 412 31.91 23.55 -19.89
C GLU A 412 30.44 23.92 -19.74
N LEU A 413 29.74 23.29 -18.81
CA LEU A 413 28.34 23.59 -18.48
C LEU A 413 28.14 25.01 -17.97
N LEU A 414 29.04 25.49 -17.14
CA LEU A 414 29.04 26.90 -16.64
C LEU A 414 29.26 27.89 -17.78
N SER A 415 30.16 27.59 -18.72
CA SER A 415 30.37 28.40 -19.92
C SER A 415 29.14 28.48 -20.80
N LEU A 416 28.51 27.33 -21.06
CA LEU A 416 27.25 27.23 -21.80
C LEU A 416 26.09 27.97 -21.11
N GLN A 417 26.02 27.90 -19.78
CA GLN A 417 25.03 28.65 -19.00
C GLN A 417 25.24 30.15 -19.19
N CYS A 418 26.47 30.60 -19.11
CA CYS A 418 26.81 32.01 -19.29
C CYS A 418 26.46 32.54 -20.70
N GLU A 419 26.72 31.72 -21.73
CA GLU A 419 26.33 32.02 -23.12
C GLU A 419 24.79 32.09 -23.29
N ASN A 420 24.06 31.11 -22.72
CA ASN A 420 22.61 31.09 -22.74
C ASN A 420 22.01 32.29 -21.98
N ASP A 421 22.55 32.69 -20.84
CA ASP A 421 22.13 33.88 -20.11
C ASP A 421 22.29 35.14 -20.93
N VAL A 422 23.41 35.27 -21.64
CA VAL A 422 23.65 36.42 -22.56
C VAL A 422 22.65 36.42 -23.70
N MET A 423 22.40 35.26 -24.33
CA MET A 423 21.40 35.14 -25.40
C MET A 423 20.00 35.47 -24.92
N LEU A 424 19.61 34.98 -23.74
CA LEU A 424 18.30 35.25 -23.14
C LEU A 424 18.13 36.75 -22.84
N ARG A 425 19.12 37.38 -22.23
CA ARG A 425 19.12 38.85 -21.95
C ARG A 425 19.01 39.67 -23.24
N ASN A 426 19.70 39.26 -24.29
CA ASN A 426 19.64 39.94 -25.59
C ASN A 426 18.25 39.77 -26.24
N ALA A 427 17.65 38.57 -26.19
CA ALA A 427 16.31 38.31 -26.69
C ALA A 427 15.26 39.13 -25.92
N LEU A 428 15.34 39.16 -24.60
CA LEU A 428 14.43 39.96 -23.76
C LEU A 428 14.55 41.46 -24.06
N LYS A 429 15.78 41.95 -24.25
CA LYS A 429 16.02 43.34 -24.64
C LYS A 429 15.39 43.69 -26.01
N GLN A 430 15.49 42.79 -26.98
CA GLN A 430 14.82 42.96 -28.30
C GLN A 430 13.30 42.99 -28.17
N LEU A 431 12.71 42.30 -27.20
CA LEU A 431 11.28 42.31 -26.89
C LEU A 431 10.84 43.47 -26.00
N GLY A 432 11.77 44.38 -25.62
CA GLY A 432 11.46 45.58 -24.83
C GLY A 432 11.43 45.37 -23.31
N TYR A 433 11.94 44.22 -22.83
CA TYR A 433 12.05 43.94 -21.37
C TYR A 433 13.45 44.28 -20.87
N GLU A 434 13.54 45.05 -19.79
CA GLU A 434 14.81 45.26 -19.07
C GLU A 434 14.97 44.18 -17.99
N CYS A 435 16.01 43.35 -18.13
CA CYS A 435 16.44 42.43 -17.06
C CYS A 435 17.40 43.16 -16.12
N LYS A 436 17.02 43.30 -14.85
CA LYS A 436 17.90 43.74 -13.79
C LYS A 436 18.92 42.66 -13.42
#